data_74737baa2b9b6124a68c233c09a24917
#
_entry.id   74737baa2b9b6124a68c233c09a24917
#
_cell.length_a   1.000
_cell.length_b   1.000
_cell.length_c   1.000
_cell.angle_alpha   90.00
_cell.angle_beta   90.00
_cell.angle_gamma   90.00
#
_symmetry.space_group_name_H-M   'P 1'
#
loop_
_entity.id
_entity.type
_entity.pdbx_description
1 polymer ?
#
loop_
_entity_poly.entity_id
_entity_poly.type
_entity_poly.pdbx_seq_one_letter_code
_entity_poly.pdbx_strand_id
1 'polypeptide(L)'
;MLEAFKAGEFDFRLETSAKFWANSYTGVNFDKGYITKQEIPHQKPENTQAFVFNTQSEVFKDARVREALTYAMDFEWMNKNMFYGQYTRTRSYFQNTDYEAKGVPSAQELKVLEPFKDEIPPRVFTEEFQPPVTDGSGRIRAQMRTAFKLLKEAGWELRNKVLTNTKTGEPFSFELLIYSPTAERIAIPVQKNMKRMGIDMKIRSVDTTQYIKRLRDRDFDMVSSAYSANPYPSPNLMIVWNSNYIDSTYNTAGVIDPVVDSLTMEISKKQQDPDALLSLGRALDRVLQWNFYIIPQWHVSEYRVAMWDKFERPENMPRYDLGIDTWWISKDKAAKLPEKRR
;
A
#
# COMPACT_ATOMS: atom_id res chain seq x y z
N MET A 1 3.05 -19.86 -19.48
CA MET A 1 3.66 -18.59 -19.98
C MET A 1 5.15 -18.46 -19.72
N LEU A 2 5.67 -18.71 -18.48
CA LEU A 2 7.13 -18.60 -18.23
C LEU A 2 7.93 -19.64 -19.04
N GLU A 3 7.49 -20.87 -19.13
CA GLU A 3 8.17 -21.91 -19.92
C GLU A 3 8.15 -21.61 -21.43
N ALA A 4 7.06 -21.05 -21.94
CA ALA A 4 6.99 -20.57 -23.32
C ALA A 4 8.02 -19.45 -23.62
N PHE A 5 8.19 -18.49 -22.68
CA PHE A 5 9.25 -17.49 -22.76
C PHE A 5 10.65 -18.12 -22.77
N LYS A 6 10.92 -19.08 -21.87
CA LYS A 6 12.21 -19.80 -21.84
C LYS A 6 12.47 -20.61 -23.10
N ALA A 7 11.42 -21.17 -23.70
CA ALA A 7 11.49 -21.88 -24.98
C ALA A 7 11.68 -20.90 -26.17
N GLY A 8 11.46 -19.62 -25.94
CA GLY A 8 11.63 -18.56 -26.91
C GLY A 8 10.42 -18.38 -27.84
N GLU A 9 9.23 -18.68 -27.39
CA GLU A 9 7.99 -18.36 -28.14
C GLU A 9 7.75 -16.85 -28.20
N PHE A 10 8.32 -16.08 -27.26
CA PHE A 10 8.37 -14.63 -27.26
C PHE A 10 9.62 -14.13 -26.53
N ASP A 11 9.99 -12.87 -26.74
CA ASP A 11 11.32 -12.35 -26.44
C ASP A 11 11.42 -11.50 -25.16
N PHE A 12 10.29 -11.05 -24.62
CA PHE A 12 10.22 -10.11 -23.50
C PHE A 12 9.15 -10.50 -22.52
N ARG A 13 9.43 -10.35 -21.21
CA ARG A 13 8.48 -10.61 -20.15
C ARG A 13 8.67 -9.67 -18.96
N LEU A 14 7.57 -9.07 -18.51
CA LEU A 14 7.46 -8.44 -17.19
C LEU A 14 6.98 -9.49 -16.18
N GLU A 15 7.67 -9.58 -15.04
CA GLU A 15 7.28 -10.49 -13.97
C GLU A 15 6.75 -9.72 -12.75
N THR A 16 5.53 -10.02 -12.35
CA THR A 16 4.88 -9.41 -11.18
C THR A 16 4.98 -10.26 -9.92
N SER A 17 5.28 -11.57 -10.07
CA SER A 17 5.39 -12.49 -8.95
C SER A 17 6.79 -12.50 -8.36
N ALA A 18 6.92 -12.04 -7.11
CA ALA A 18 8.17 -12.12 -6.35
C ALA A 18 8.71 -13.56 -6.28
N LYS A 19 7.83 -14.54 -6.08
CA LYS A 19 8.20 -15.96 -6.01
C LYS A 19 8.80 -16.46 -7.32
N PHE A 20 8.17 -16.17 -8.45
CA PHE A 20 8.70 -16.60 -9.76
C PHE A 20 10.00 -15.88 -10.07
N TRP A 21 10.06 -14.58 -9.84
CA TRP A 21 11.28 -13.80 -10.06
C TRP A 21 12.48 -14.35 -9.28
N ALA A 22 12.26 -14.70 -8.00
CA ALA A 22 13.32 -15.24 -7.17
C ALA A 22 13.79 -16.64 -7.58
N ASN A 23 12.86 -17.54 -7.99
CA ASN A 23 13.16 -18.97 -8.04
C ASN A 23 13.02 -19.61 -9.41
N SER A 24 12.37 -18.98 -10.38
CA SER A 24 11.97 -19.65 -11.63
C SER A 24 12.69 -19.14 -12.87
N TYR A 25 13.38 -18.00 -12.78
CA TYR A 25 14.14 -17.41 -13.88
C TYR A 25 15.57 -17.95 -13.91
N THR A 26 15.69 -19.24 -14.18
CA THR A 26 16.94 -20.02 -14.22
C THR A 26 16.91 -21.00 -15.38
N GLY A 27 18.05 -21.57 -15.74
CA GLY A 27 18.21 -22.61 -16.74
C GLY A 27 19.21 -22.27 -17.83
N VAL A 28 19.44 -23.20 -18.76
CA VAL A 28 20.53 -23.17 -19.73
C VAL A 28 20.61 -21.86 -20.55
N ASN A 29 19.51 -21.24 -20.88
CA ASN A 29 19.51 -19.99 -21.65
C ASN A 29 19.90 -18.78 -20.79
N PHE A 30 19.66 -18.82 -19.48
CA PHE A 30 20.18 -17.83 -18.52
C PHE A 30 21.67 -18.03 -18.27
N ASP A 31 22.09 -19.30 -18.07
CA ASP A 31 23.49 -19.65 -17.80
C ASP A 31 24.42 -19.30 -18.98
N LYS A 32 23.90 -19.38 -20.21
CA LYS A 32 24.59 -18.97 -21.44
C LYS A 32 24.51 -17.47 -21.74
N GLY A 33 23.78 -16.71 -20.93
CA GLY A 33 23.58 -15.27 -21.16
C GLY A 33 22.66 -14.94 -22.36
N TYR A 34 21.91 -15.91 -22.89
CA TYR A 34 20.94 -15.67 -23.95
C TYR A 34 19.70 -14.95 -23.45
N ILE A 35 19.34 -15.18 -22.19
CA ILE A 35 18.26 -14.46 -21.50
C ILE A 35 18.87 -13.68 -20.34
N THR A 36 18.52 -12.40 -20.25
CA THR A 36 18.94 -11.52 -19.15
C THR A 36 17.78 -11.24 -18.21
N LYS A 37 18.12 -11.01 -16.92
CA LYS A 37 17.22 -10.50 -15.89
C LYS A 37 17.65 -9.09 -15.51
N GLN A 38 16.73 -8.16 -15.49
CA GLN A 38 17.00 -6.77 -15.11
C GLN A 38 15.91 -6.27 -14.15
N GLU A 39 16.33 -5.56 -13.14
CA GLU A 39 15.46 -4.75 -12.28
C GLU A 39 15.67 -3.30 -12.68
N ILE A 40 14.64 -2.70 -13.30
CA ILE A 40 14.72 -1.36 -13.90
C ILE A 40 13.92 -0.43 -12.98
N PRO A 41 14.57 0.47 -12.23
CA PRO A 41 13.89 1.43 -11.39
C PRO A 41 12.90 2.28 -12.19
N HIS A 42 11.77 2.62 -11.59
CA HIS A 42 10.77 3.50 -12.18
C HIS A 42 10.27 4.55 -11.18
N GLN A 43 9.65 5.60 -11.71
CA GLN A 43 9.00 6.65 -10.94
C GLN A 43 7.46 6.63 -11.14
N LYS A 44 6.92 5.50 -11.55
CA LYS A 44 5.48 5.32 -11.72
C LYS A 44 4.77 5.46 -10.38
N PRO A 45 3.67 6.23 -10.32
CA PRO A 45 2.82 6.25 -9.13
C PRO A 45 2.39 4.84 -8.72
N GLU A 46 2.43 4.53 -7.43
CA GLU A 46 2.12 3.20 -6.93
C GLU A 46 0.79 3.15 -6.19
N ASN A 47 -0.01 2.15 -6.51
CA ASN A 47 -1.28 1.90 -5.82
C ASN A 47 -1.02 1.63 -4.33
N THR A 48 -1.87 2.18 -3.49
CA THR A 48 -1.82 1.95 -2.05
C THR A 48 -2.64 0.73 -1.69
N GLN A 49 -2.02 -0.45 -1.76
CA GLN A 49 -2.61 -1.69 -1.27
C GLN A 49 -2.64 -1.70 0.26
N ALA A 50 -3.75 -2.10 0.85
CA ALA A 50 -3.93 -2.04 2.30
C ALA A 50 -5.00 -2.99 2.83
N PHE A 51 -4.97 -3.19 4.16
CA PHE A 51 -6.16 -3.49 4.92
C PHE A 51 -6.80 -2.17 5.33
N VAL A 52 -8.01 -1.91 4.85
CA VAL A 52 -8.74 -0.64 5.02
C VAL A 52 -9.72 -0.80 6.17
N PHE A 53 -9.65 0.08 7.16
CA PHE A 53 -10.59 0.13 8.26
C PHE A 53 -11.90 0.78 7.81
N ASN A 54 -13.03 0.22 8.16
CA ASN A 54 -14.30 0.91 8.09
C ASN A 54 -14.44 1.79 9.35
N THR A 55 -14.26 3.08 9.21
CA THR A 55 -14.33 4.03 10.34
C THR A 55 -15.75 4.18 10.89
N GLN A 56 -16.76 3.64 10.21
CA GLN A 56 -18.13 3.60 10.68
C GLN A 56 -18.40 2.41 11.61
N SER A 57 -17.52 1.40 11.61
CA SER A 57 -17.57 0.30 12.60
C SER A 57 -17.13 0.81 13.97
N GLU A 58 -17.91 0.48 15.00
CA GLU A 58 -17.68 0.96 16.39
C GLU A 58 -16.26 0.72 16.89
N VAL A 59 -15.67 -0.43 16.55
CA VAL A 59 -14.32 -0.80 16.99
C VAL A 59 -13.22 0.04 16.33
N PHE A 60 -13.52 0.72 15.20
CA PHE A 60 -12.54 1.48 14.42
C PHE A 60 -12.78 2.99 14.38
N LYS A 61 -13.73 3.52 15.14
CA LYS A 61 -13.95 4.98 15.22
C LYS A 61 -12.76 5.73 15.80
N ASP A 62 -12.12 5.17 16.82
CA ASP A 62 -10.97 5.80 17.48
C ASP A 62 -9.66 5.59 16.67
N ALA A 63 -9.01 6.68 16.27
CA ALA A 63 -7.75 6.64 15.52
C ALA A 63 -6.63 5.93 16.28
N ARG A 64 -6.61 5.98 17.62
CA ARG A 64 -5.62 5.28 18.47
C ARG A 64 -5.74 3.77 18.34
N VAL A 65 -6.99 3.26 18.19
CA VAL A 65 -7.23 1.84 17.91
C VAL A 65 -6.67 1.49 16.53
N ARG A 66 -6.97 2.28 15.50
CA ARG A 66 -6.47 2.03 14.15
C ARG A 66 -4.93 2.07 14.11
N GLU A 67 -4.31 3.06 14.77
CA GLU A 67 -2.85 3.12 14.92
C GLU A 67 -2.31 1.86 15.58
N ALA A 68 -2.90 1.44 16.71
CA ALA A 68 -2.45 0.26 17.44
C ALA A 68 -2.45 -1.02 16.58
N LEU A 69 -3.43 -1.17 15.71
CA LEU A 69 -3.52 -2.35 14.85
C LEU A 69 -2.48 -2.36 13.74
N THR A 70 -1.93 -1.21 13.34
CA THR A 70 -0.83 -1.15 12.36
C THR A 70 0.42 -1.88 12.84
N TYR A 71 0.65 -1.93 14.16
CA TYR A 71 1.77 -2.63 14.79
C TYR A 71 1.69 -4.16 14.72
N ALA A 72 0.54 -4.72 14.33
CA ALA A 72 0.40 -6.16 14.10
C ALA A 72 0.99 -6.63 12.77
N MET A 73 1.27 -5.72 11.84
CA MET A 73 1.89 -6.05 10.56
C MET A 73 3.42 -6.04 10.67
N ASP A 74 4.01 -7.21 10.73
CA ASP A 74 5.46 -7.41 10.65
C ASP A 74 5.89 -7.50 9.18
N PHE A 75 5.98 -6.34 8.53
CA PHE A 75 6.31 -6.28 7.09
C PHE A 75 7.69 -6.83 6.81
N GLU A 76 8.70 -6.52 7.62
CA GLU A 76 10.09 -6.96 7.40
C GLU A 76 10.19 -8.47 7.42
N TRP A 77 9.50 -9.14 8.37
CA TRP A 77 9.44 -10.59 8.41
C TRP A 77 8.70 -11.16 7.18
N MET A 78 7.58 -10.55 6.81
CA MET A 78 6.82 -10.98 5.62
C MET A 78 7.64 -10.79 4.35
N ASN A 79 8.32 -9.64 4.20
CA ASN A 79 9.15 -9.35 3.04
C ASN A 79 10.28 -10.37 2.89
N LYS A 80 10.97 -10.67 3.99
CA LYS A 80 12.05 -11.65 4.01
C LYS A 80 11.57 -13.07 3.71
N ASN A 81 10.49 -13.53 4.36
CA ASN A 81 10.10 -14.95 4.38
C ASN A 81 9.05 -15.32 3.34
N MET A 82 8.26 -14.36 2.86
CA MET A 82 7.17 -14.61 1.91
C MET A 82 7.42 -13.97 0.54
N PHE A 83 8.20 -12.88 0.49
CA PHE A 83 8.36 -12.06 -0.70
C PHE A 83 9.82 -11.90 -1.16
N TYR A 84 10.75 -12.65 -0.57
CA TYR A 84 12.16 -12.70 -0.99
C TYR A 84 12.90 -11.36 -0.94
N GLY A 85 12.46 -10.44 -0.05
CA GLY A 85 13.04 -9.11 0.07
C GLY A 85 12.69 -8.13 -1.06
N GLN A 86 11.70 -8.45 -1.91
CA GLN A 86 11.49 -7.77 -3.19
C GLN A 86 10.48 -6.62 -3.15
N TYR A 87 10.00 -6.22 -1.97
CA TYR A 87 9.02 -5.14 -1.85
C TYR A 87 9.50 -4.03 -0.93
N THR A 88 8.98 -2.83 -1.18
CA THR A 88 9.16 -1.67 -0.32
C THR A 88 7.85 -1.38 0.43
N ARG A 89 7.93 -1.07 1.73
CA ARG A 89 6.77 -0.70 2.53
C ARG A 89 6.14 0.59 1.98
N THR A 90 4.85 0.55 1.68
CA THR A 90 4.09 1.74 1.33
C THR A 90 3.87 2.62 2.56
N ARG A 91 4.07 3.93 2.43
CA ARG A 91 3.95 4.91 3.51
C ARG A 91 3.08 6.11 3.16
N SER A 92 2.67 6.25 1.91
CA SER A 92 1.94 7.40 1.38
C SER A 92 0.79 6.94 0.49
N TYR A 93 -0.28 7.73 0.45
CA TYR A 93 -1.36 7.56 -0.52
C TYR A 93 -0.99 8.11 -1.90
N PHE A 94 0.09 8.88 -1.97
CA PHE A 94 0.69 9.39 -3.21
C PHE A 94 2.08 8.79 -3.45
N GLN A 95 2.27 7.54 -3.07
CA GLN A 95 3.55 6.84 -3.13
C GLN A 95 4.20 6.97 -4.51
N ASN A 96 5.50 7.31 -4.50
CA ASN A 96 6.33 7.50 -5.68
C ASN A 96 5.91 8.67 -6.58
N THR A 97 5.30 9.71 -6.02
CA THR A 97 4.98 10.97 -6.70
C THR A 97 5.59 12.17 -5.98
N ASP A 98 5.54 13.33 -6.61
CA ASP A 98 5.97 14.60 -6.00
C ASP A 98 5.04 15.04 -4.85
N TYR A 99 3.83 14.46 -4.77
CA TYR A 99 2.80 14.73 -3.76
C TYR A 99 2.91 13.85 -2.51
N GLU A 100 3.84 12.91 -2.50
CA GLU A 100 4.18 12.14 -1.29
C GLU A 100 4.70 13.07 -0.20
N ALA A 101 4.07 13.05 0.98
CA ALA A 101 4.52 13.81 2.14
C ALA A 101 5.80 13.19 2.73
N LYS A 102 6.87 13.98 2.80
CA LYS A 102 8.18 13.56 3.34
C LYS A 102 8.65 14.56 4.41
N GLY A 103 9.40 14.06 5.38
CA GLY A 103 9.89 14.89 6.49
C GLY A 103 8.75 15.57 7.26
N VAL A 104 9.03 16.71 7.87
CA VAL A 104 8.03 17.59 8.47
C VAL A 104 7.42 18.54 7.43
N PRO A 105 6.25 19.15 7.68
CA PRO A 105 5.62 20.06 6.73
C PRO A 105 6.52 21.25 6.33
N SER A 106 6.57 21.54 5.04
CA SER A 106 7.20 22.77 4.53
C SER A 106 6.40 24.01 4.92
N ALA A 107 6.99 25.20 4.74
CA ALA A 107 6.32 26.47 5.04
C ALA A 107 5.00 26.65 4.23
N GLN A 108 4.94 26.11 3.01
CA GLN A 108 3.73 26.16 2.19
C GLN A 108 2.68 25.17 2.69
N GLU A 109 3.08 23.94 3.06
CA GLU A 109 2.20 22.95 3.69
C GLU A 109 1.65 23.46 5.03
N LEU A 110 2.48 24.14 5.84
CA LEU A 110 2.04 24.74 7.11
C LEU A 110 0.92 25.78 6.90
N LYS A 111 0.99 26.62 5.86
CA LYS A 111 -0.08 27.57 5.55
C LYS A 111 -1.42 26.88 5.25
N VAL A 112 -1.38 25.69 4.68
CA VAL A 112 -2.57 24.87 4.39
C VAL A 112 -3.09 24.21 5.65
N LEU A 113 -2.21 23.75 6.54
CA LEU A 113 -2.54 22.94 7.72
C LEU A 113 -2.89 23.79 8.95
N GLU A 114 -2.30 24.99 9.10
CA GLU A 114 -2.46 25.87 10.27
C GLU A 114 -3.92 26.20 10.63
N PRO A 115 -4.84 26.42 9.66
CA PRO A 115 -6.26 26.62 9.97
C PRO A 115 -6.90 25.45 10.71
N PHE A 116 -6.35 24.25 10.59
CA PHE A 116 -6.88 23.00 11.13
C PHE A 116 -6.07 22.45 12.31
N LYS A 117 -5.16 23.23 12.89
CA LYS A 117 -4.21 22.76 13.91
C LYS A 117 -4.84 22.12 15.14
N ASP A 118 -6.04 22.56 15.49
CA ASP A 118 -6.78 22.05 16.64
C ASP A 118 -7.67 20.82 16.30
N GLU A 119 -7.79 20.50 15.01
CA GLU A 119 -8.63 19.42 14.49
C GLU A 119 -7.82 18.20 14.02
N ILE A 120 -6.51 18.35 13.77
CA ILE A 120 -5.63 17.29 13.30
C ILE A 120 -4.58 16.91 14.35
N PRO A 121 -4.06 15.67 14.34
CA PRO A 121 -3.06 15.25 15.31
C PRO A 121 -1.84 16.16 15.31
N PRO A 122 -1.35 16.65 16.49
CA PRO A 122 -0.16 17.53 16.57
C PRO A 122 1.09 16.93 15.90
N ARG A 123 1.20 15.62 15.83
CA ARG A 123 2.29 14.89 15.16
C ARG A 123 2.41 15.23 13.68
N VAL A 124 1.31 15.63 13.02
CA VAL A 124 1.32 16.12 11.63
C VAL A 124 2.32 17.25 11.42
N PHE A 125 2.52 18.09 12.42
CA PHE A 125 3.40 19.28 12.38
C PHE A 125 4.85 19.01 12.76
N THR A 126 5.10 17.94 13.52
CA THR A 126 6.38 17.75 14.23
C THR A 126 7.11 16.47 13.83
N GLU A 127 6.44 15.52 13.19
CA GLU A 127 7.01 14.22 12.90
C GLU A 127 6.82 13.85 11.43
N GLU A 128 7.79 13.14 10.87
CA GLU A 128 7.60 12.44 9.60
C GLU A 128 6.81 11.15 9.86
N PHE A 129 5.76 10.91 9.08
CA PHE A 129 5.04 9.66 9.19
C PHE A 129 5.88 8.48 8.71
N GLN A 130 5.94 7.44 9.54
CA GLN A 130 6.55 6.16 9.18
C GLN A 130 5.65 5.03 9.69
N PRO A 131 5.30 4.05 8.84
CA PRO A 131 4.68 2.81 9.31
C PRO A 131 5.58 2.12 10.34
N PRO A 132 5.02 1.35 11.29
CA PRO A 132 5.82 0.59 12.24
C PRO A 132 6.83 -0.32 11.54
N VAL A 133 8.08 -0.30 12.00
CA VAL A 133 9.18 -1.12 11.49
C VAL A 133 9.54 -2.19 12.54
N THR A 134 9.96 -3.37 12.09
CA THR A 134 10.44 -4.47 12.92
C THR A 134 11.88 -4.84 12.55
N ASP A 135 12.47 -5.76 13.29
CA ASP A 135 13.78 -6.35 12.97
C ASP A 135 13.68 -7.55 11.98
N GLY A 136 12.48 -7.87 11.52
CA GLY A 136 12.21 -9.00 10.63
C GLY A 136 12.38 -10.39 11.27
N SER A 137 12.53 -10.46 12.60
CA SER A 137 12.67 -11.74 13.33
C SER A 137 11.34 -12.46 13.58
N GLY A 138 10.20 -11.82 13.35
CA GLY A 138 8.87 -12.30 13.76
C GLY A 138 8.55 -12.03 15.24
N ARG A 139 9.43 -11.34 15.96
CA ARG A 139 9.28 -10.98 17.38
C ARG A 139 8.84 -9.53 17.51
N ILE A 140 7.54 -9.29 17.55
CA ILE A 140 6.97 -7.93 17.60
C ILE A 140 6.68 -7.44 19.03
N ARG A 141 7.47 -7.83 20.04
CA ARG A 141 7.21 -7.44 21.44
C ARG A 141 7.26 -5.94 21.68
N ALA A 142 8.20 -5.23 21.04
CA ALA A 142 8.31 -3.78 21.16
C ALA A 142 7.08 -3.10 20.53
N GLN A 143 6.69 -3.53 19.34
CA GLN A 143 5.51 -3.05 18.61
C GLN A 143 4.23 -3.31 19.42
N MET A 144 4.07 -4.51 19.97
CA MET A 144 2.92 -4.84 20.84
C MET A 144 2.85 -3.95 22.09
N ARG A 145 3.99 -3.57 22.69
CA ARG A 145 4.01 -2.67 23.84
C ARG A 145 3.44 -1.29 23.47
N THR A 146 3.83 -0.74 22.34
CA THR A 146 3.26 0.51 21.82
C THR A 146 1.77 0.38 21.53
N ALA A 147 1.39 -0.70 20.85
CA ALA A 147 -0.02 -0.98 20.55
C ALA A 147 -0.87 -1.08 21.83
N PHE A 148 -0.42 -1.79 22.88
CA PHE A 148 -1.14 -1.90 24.13
C PHE A 148 -1.28 -0.56 24.88
N LYS A 149 -0.28 0.33 24.77
CA LYS A 149 -0.39 1.68 25.34
C LYS A 149 -1.54 2.45 24.68
N LEU A 150 -1.56 2.48 23.33
CA LEU A 150 -2.63 3.14 22.56
C LEU A 150 -4.00 2.54 22.81
N LEU A 151 -4.10 1.21 22.85
CA LEU A 151 -5.34 0.51 23.15
C LEU A 151 -5.86 0.82 24.55
N LYS A 152 -4.96 0.88 25.54
CA LYS A 152 -5.34 1.26 26.91
C LYS A 152 -5.86 2.70 26.97
N GLU A 153 -5.22 3.64 26.30
CA GLU A 153 -5.66 5.03 26.18
C GLU A 153 -7.03 5.14 25.48
N ALA A 154 -7.33 4.21 24.56
CA ALA A 154 -8.60 4.09 23.87
C ALA A 154 -9.67 3.30 24.65
N GLY A 155 -9.39 2.87 25.90
CA GLY A 155 -10.35 2.18 26.76
C GLY A 155 -10.39 0.66 26.59
N TRP A 156 -9.30 0.05 26.11
CA TRP A 156 -9.18 -1.40 25.95
C TRP A 156 -8.12 -1.97 26.89
N GLU A 157 -8.42 -3.06 27.56
CA GLU A 157 -7.49 -3.75 28.46
C GLU A 157 -7.41 -5.26 28.17
N LEU A 158 -6.21 -5.82 28.34
CA LEU A 158 -6.03 -7.27 28.22
C LEU A 158 -6.48 -7.97 29.52
N ARG A 159 -7.58 -8.73 29.45
CA ARG A 159 -8.13 -9.52 30.56
C ARG A 159 -8.13 -11.00 30.16
N ASN A 160 -7.43 -11.84 30.92
CA ASN A 160 -7.34 -13.28 30.64
C ASN A 160 -6.93 -13.59 29.17
N LYS A 161 -5.97 -12.84 28.63
CA LYS A 161 -5.48 -12.94 27.23
C LYS A 161 -6.51 -12.51 26.16
N VAL A 162 -7.61 -11.88 26.54
CA VAL A 162 -8.61 -11.30 25.64
C VAL A 162 -8.58 -9.79 25.82
N LEU A 163 -8.43 -9.06 24.73
CA LEU A 163 -8.55 -7.60 24.76
C LEU A 163 -10.02 -7.23 24.91
N THR A 164 -10.34 -6.51 25.97
CA THR A 164 -11.73 -6.27 26.41
C THR A 164 -11.96 -4.77 26.57
N ASN A 165 -13.10 -4.29 26.11
CA ASN A 165 -13.52 -2.90 26.31
C ASN A 165 -13.79 -2.66 27.81
N THR A 166 -13.19 -1.63 28.38
CA THR A 166 -13.28 -1.36 29.83
C THR A 166 -14.66 -0.88 30.28
N LYS A 167 -15.45 -0.32 29.34
CA LYS A 167 -16.81 0.21 29.64
C LYS A 167 -17.90 -0.83 29.42
N THR A 168 -17.84 -1.57 28.29
CA THR A 168 -18.89 -2.53 27.92
C THR A 168 -18.60 -3.96 28.38
N GLY A 169 -17.32 -4.29 28.63
CA GLY A 169 -16.89 -5.66 28.91
C GLY A 169 -16.80 -6.58 27.69
N GLU A 170 -17.06 -6.06 26.50
CA GLU A 170 -17.06 -6.85 25.27
C GLU A 170 -15.63 -7.15 24.78
N PRO A 171 -15.38 -8.35 24.23
CA PRO A 171 -14.11 -8.69 23.62
C PRO A 171 -13.89 -7.94 22.32
N PHE A 172 -12.63 -7.60 22.01
CA PHE A 172 -12.27 -7.01 20.72
C PHE A 172 -12.31 -8.08 19.63
N SER A 173 -13.34 -8.01 18.80
CA SER A 173 -13.51 -8.90 17.65
C SER A 173 -13.93 -8.09 16.43
N PHE A 174 -13.43 -8.46 15.24
CA PHE A 174 -13.83 -7.87 13.98
C PHE A 174 -13.60 -8.83 12.81
N GLU A 175 -14.23 -8.54 11.67
CA GLU A 175 -14.11 -9.30 10.44
C GLU A 175 -13.22 -8.58 9.41
N LEU A 176 -12.23 -9.29 8.84
CA LEU A 176 -11.53 -8.89 7.63
C LEU A 176 -12.16 -9.57 6.42
N LEU A 177 -12.80 -8.79 5.56
CA LEU A 177 -13.37 -9.23 4.31
C LEU A 177 -12.30 -9.31 3.21
N ILE A 178 -12.21 -10.45 2.54
CA ILE A 178 -11.28 -10.70 1.42
C ILE A 178 -11.99 -11.46 0.29
N TYR A 179 -11.43 -11.44 -0.91
CA TYR A 179 -11.97 -12.19 -2.07
C TYR A 179 -10.93 -13.03 -2.82
N SER A 180 -9.69 -13.08 -2.34
CA SER A 180 -8.65 -13.85 -3.03
C SER A 180 -7.77 -14.67 -2.08
N PRO A 181 -7.29 -15.86 -2.53
CA PRO A 181 -6.35 -16.67 -1.75
C PRO A 181 -5.04 -15.95 -1.44
N THR A 182 -4.63 -15.02 -2.30
CA THR A 182 -3.43 -14.19 -2.05
C THR A 182 -3.64 -13.26 -0.86
N ALA A 183 -4.80 -12.60 -0.78
CA ALA A 183 -5.14 -11.74 0.36
C ALA A 183 -5.21 -12.55 1.66
N GLU A 184 -5.76 -13.77 1.62
CA GLU A 184 -5.79 -14.67 2.78
C GLU A 184 -4.40 -15.02 3.28
N ARG A 185 -3.49 -15.40 2.38
CA ARG A 185 -2.10 -15.71 2.72
C ARG A 185 -1.38 -14.53 3.40
N ILE A 186 -1.71 -13.30 2.99
CA ILE A 186 -1.17 -12.06 3.57
C ILE A 186 -1.81 -11.79 4.94
N ALA A 187 -3.09 -12.05 5.11
CA ALA A 187 -3.84 -11.78 6.32
C ALA A 187 -3.46 -12.72 7.48
N ILE A 188 -3.12 -13.98 7.21
CA ILE A 188 -2.82 -15.00 8.24
C ILE A 188 -1.70 -14.58 9.22
N PRO A 189 -0.54 -14.06 8.78
CA PRO A 189 0.49 -13.58 9.71
C PRO A 189 0.01 -12.44 10.60
N VAL A 190 -0.78 -11.51 10.03
CA VAL A 190 -1.37 -10.38 10.77
C VAL A 190 -2.38 -10.89 11.79
N GLN A 191 -3.26 -11.80 11.42
CA GLN A 191 -4.22 -12.46 12.31
C GLN A 191 -3.51 -13.12 13.51
N LYS A 192 -2.40 -13.83 13.25
CA LYS A 192 -1.59 -14.45 14.32
C LYS A 192 -1.06 -13.40 15.31
N ASN A 193 -0.62 -12.26 14.82
CA ASN A 193 -0.14 -11.17 15.66
C ASN A 193 -1.30 -10.49 16.40
N MET A 194 -2.46 -10.25 15.77
CA MET A 194 -3.68 -9.78 16.42
C MET A 194 -4.10 -10.71 17.58
N LYS A 195 -4.08 -12.02 17.34
CA LYS A 195 -4.38 -13.01 18.39
C LYS A 195 -3.42 -12.93 19.58
N ARG A 196 -2.13 -12.66 19.36
CA ARG A 196 -1.14 -12.42 20.42
C ARG A 196 -1.46 -11.15 21.21
N MET A 197 -2.15 -10.18 20.62
CA MET A 197 -2.67 -8.97 21.27
C MET A 197 -4.01 -9.20 21.96
N GLY A 198 -4.57 -10.42 21.93
CA GLY A 198 -5.87 -10.74 22.50
C GLY A 198 -7.05 -10.30 21.63
N ILE A 199 -6.81 -10.01 20.36
CA ILE A 199 -7.80 -9.55 19.38
C ILE A 199 -8.24 -10.73 18.51
N ASP A 200 -9.56 -10.91 18.35
CA ASP A 200 -10.16 -11.91 17.47
C ASP A 200 -10.46 -11.30 16.08
N MET A 201 -9.48 -11.38 15.19
CA MET A 201 -9.64 -11.00 13.79
C MET A 201 -10.14 -12.22 12.98
N LYS A 202 -11.36 -12.17 12.48
CA LYS A 202 -11.96 -13.23 11.66
C LYS A 202 -11.71 -12.94 10.18
N ILE A 203 -11.09 -13.88 9.46
CA ILE A 203 -10.90 -13.75 8.02
C ILE A 203 -12.12 -14.33 7.31
N ARG A 204 -12.81 -13.50 6.53
CA ARG A 204 -13.98 -13.87 5.73
C ARG A 204 -13.65 -13.81 4.24
N SER A 205 -13.44 -14.98 3.66
CA SER A 205 -13.23 -15.11 2.21
C SER A 205 -14.58 -15.32 1.51
N VAL A 206 -14.86 -14.51 0.50
CA VAL A 206 -16.06 -14.56 -0.32
C VAL A 206 -15.70 -14.50 -1.81
N ASP A 207 -16.65 -14.82 -2.69
CA ASP A 207 -16.47 -14.56 -4.11
C ASP A 207 -16.54 -13.07 -4.47
N THR A 208 -16.10 -12.71 -5.67
CA THR A 208 -16.02 -11.31 -6.12
C THR A 208 -17.39 -10.61 -6.11
N THR A 209 -18.48 -11.32 -6.43
CA THR A 209 -19.82 -10.74 -6.47
C THR A 209 -20.29 -10.37 -5.07
N GLN A 210 -20.11 -11.27 -4.11
CA GLN A 210 -20.42 -11.01 -2.70
C GLN A 210 -19.51 -9.92 -2.14
N TYR A 211 -18.23 -9.93 -2.48
CA TYR A 211 -17.28 -8.89 -2.05
C TYR A 211 -17.76 -7.49 -2.49
N ILE A 212 -18.09 -7.31 -3.77
CA ILE A 212 -18.59 -6.03 -4.30
C ILE A 212 -19.93 -5.63 -3.66
N LYS A 213 -20.83 -6.60 -3.45
CA LYS A 213 -22.10 -6.32 -2.76
C LYS A 213 -21.85 -5.81 -1.34
N ARG A 214 -21.04 -6.50 -0.56
CA ARG A 214 -20.72 -6.11 0.83
C ARG A 214 -20.00 -4.76 0.90
N LEU A 215 -19.14 -4.43 -0.07
CA LEU A 215 -18.57 -3.09 -0.18
C LEU A 215 -19.64 -2.01 -0.37
N ARG A 216 -20.62 -2.24 -1.26
CA ARG A 216 -21.73 -1.30 -1.50
C ARG A 216 -22.61 -1.10 -0.27
N ASP A 217 -22.89 -2.20 0.41
CA ASP A 217 -23.73 -2.21 1.60
C ASP A 217 -22.96 -1.75 2.85
N ARG A 218 -21.64 -1.50 2.74
CA ARG A 218 -20.67 -1.24 3.84
C ARG A 218 -20.74 -2.29 4.95
N ASP A 219 -21.04 -3.54 4.57
CA ASP A 219 -21.15 -4.69 5.47
C ASP A 219 -19.78 -5.35 5.68
N PHE A 220 -18.88 -4.66 6.38
CA PHE A 220 -17.56 -5.14 6.80
C PHE A 220 -16.98 -4.24 7.90
N ASP A 221 -16.10 -4.80 8.73
CA ASP A 221 -15.31 -4.03 9.67
C ASP A 221 -13.98 -3.58 9.05
N MET A 222 -13.28 -4.50 8.41
CA MET A 222 -12.03 -4.27 7.68
C MET A 222 -12.07 -4.97 6.33
N VAL A 223 -11.41 -4.42 5.31
CA VAL A 223 -11.39 -5.03 3.98
C VAL A 223 -9.99 -4.98 3.35
N SER A 224 -9.63 -6.02 2.61
CA SER A 224 -8.43 -5.98 1.76
C SER A 224 -8.75 -5.27 0.45
N SER A 225 -8.19 -4.08 0.24
CA SER A 225 -8.47 -3.23 -0.92
C SER A 225 -7.23 -2.47 -1.36
N ALA A 226 -7.39 -1.64 -2.40
CA ALA A 226 -6.35 -0.74 -2.87
C ALA A 226 -6.94 0.60 -3.33
N TYR A 227 -6.22 1.68 -3.06
CA TYR A 227 -6.48 2.98 -3.65
C TYR A 227 -5.63 3.14 -4.90
N SER A 228 -6.26 3.55 -6.00
CA SER A 228 -5.58 3.75 -7.27
C SER A 228 -4.65 4.94 -7.22
N ALA A 229 -3.44 4.75 -7.72
CA ALA A 229 -2.47 5.83 -7.86
C ALA A 229 -2.82 6.74 -9.03
N ASN A 230 -2.56 8.03 -8.83
CA ASN A 230 -2.60 9.04 -9.88
C ASN A 230 -1.30 9.86 -9.84
N PRO A 231 -0.81 10.35 -10.99
CA PRO A 231 0.42 11.16 -11.02
C PRO A 231 0.25 12.52 -10.34
N TYR A 232 -0.97 12.98 -10.10
CA TYR A 232 -1.30 14.23 -9.43
C TYR A 232 -2.64 14.13 -8.69
N PRO A 233 -2.88 14.95 -7.65
CA PRO A 233 -4.16 15.03 -6.95
C PRO A 233 -5.24 15.57 -7.87
N SER A 234 -6.24 14.74 -8.19
CA SER A 234 -7.33 15.13 -9.09
C SER A 234 -8.64 15.36 -8.31
N PRO A 235 -9.66 15.96 -8.93
CA PRO A 235 -10.99 16.12 -8.32
C PRO A 235 -11.63 14.78 -7.88
N ASN A 236 -11.19 13.66 -8.45
CA ASN A 236 -11.66 12.32 -8.05
C ASN A 236 -11.35 11.97 -6.59
N LEU A 237 -10.40 12.67 -5.95
CA LEU A 237 -10.13 12.49 -4.52
C LEU A 237 -11.35 12.83 -3.65
N MET A 238 -12.28 13.67 -4.13
CA MET A 238 -13.56 13.89 -3.45
C MET A 238 -14.36 12.60 -3.35
N ILE A 239 -14.45 11.82 -4.43
CA ILE A 239 -15.23 10.56 -4.43
C ILE A 239 -14.59 9.52 -3.48
N VAL A 240 -13.28 9.60 -3.28
CA VAL A 240 -12.52 8.64 -2.47
C VAL A 240 -12.51 9.01 -0.98
N TRP A 241 -12.48 10.31 -0.66
CA TRP A 241 -12.18 10.75 0.70
C TRP A 241 -13.21 11.70 1.33
N ASN A 242 -14.02 12.43 0.53
CA ASN A 242 -14.93 13.43 1.05
C ASN A 242 -16.22 12.80 1.62
N SER A 243 -16.69 13.31 2.72
CA SER A 243 -17.88 12.80 3.45
C SER A 243 -19.18 12.89 2.64
N ASN A 244 -19.29 13.83 1.67
CA ASN A 244 -20.44 13.89 0.75
C ASN A 244 -20.57 12.65 -0.14
N TYR A 245 -19.51 11.84 -0.24
CA TYR A 245 -19.47 10.60 -1.01
C TYR A 245 -19.35 9.38 -0.10
N ILE A 246 -19.88 9.45 1.14
CA ILE A 246 -19.81 8.37 2.12
C ILE A 246 -20.38 7.04 1.59
N ASP A 247 -21.42 7.10 0.76
CA ASP A 247 -22.06 5.92 0.17
C ASP A 247 -21.31 5.39 -1.06
N SER A 248 -20.25 6.07 -1.51
CA SER A 248 -19.42 5.58 -2.60
C SER A 248 -18.59 4.38 -2.16
N THR A 249 -18.52 3.34 -2.99
CA THR A 249 -17.60 2.21 -2.79
C THR A 249 -16.13 2.63 -2.84
N TYR A 250 -15.83 3.79 -3.45
CA TYR A 250 -14.48 4.37 -3.49
C TYR A 250 -14.08 5.01 -2.16
N ASN A 251 -15.04 5.53 -1.37
CA ASN A 251 -14.79 5.93 0.03
C ASN A 251 -14.81 4.68 0.92
N THR A 252 -13.92 3.73 0.62
CA THR A 252 -13.89 2.41 1.28
C THR A 252 -13.70 2.53 2.79
N ALA A 253 -12.87 3.46 3.26
CA ALA A 253 -12.65 3.68 4.69
C ALA A 253 -13.85 4.31 5.41
N GLY A 254 -14.82 4.87 4.69
CA GLY A 254 -15.98 5.54 5.29
C GLY A 254 -15.58 6.82 6.02
N VAL A 255 -14.68 7.61 5.42
CA VAL A 255 -14.15 8.82 6.04
C VAL A 255 -15.23 9.89 6.15
N ILE A 256 -15.40 10.41 7.37
CA ILE A 256 -16.17 11.61 7.69
C ILE A 256 -15.24 12.49 8.52
N ASP A 257 -14.57 13.43 7.86
CA ASP A 257 -13.56 14.29 8.46
C ASP A 257 -13.60 15.68 7.79
N PRO A 258 -13.97 16.75 8.52
CA PRO A 258 -14.10 18.09 7.96
C PRO A 258 -12.80 18.63 7.34
N VAL A 259 -11.64 18.23 7.87
CA VAL A 259 -10.33 18.65 7.33
C VAL A 259 -10.08 17.99 5.98
N VAL A 260 -10.33 16.68 5.89
CA VAL A 260 -10.23 15.93 4.63
C VAL A 260 -11.21 16.47 3.59
N ASP A 261 -12.44 16.82 4.02
CA ASP A 261 -13.46 17.42 3.17
C ASP A 261 -12.98 18.76 2.60
N SER A 262 -12.43 19.64 3.45
CA SER A 262 -11.90 20.92 3.05
C SER A 262 -10.72 20.77 2.07
N LEU A 263 -9.76 19.92 2.39
CA LEU A 263 -8.57 19.69 1.55
C LEU A 263 -8.95 19.13 0.17
N THR A 264 -9.83 18.15 0.11
CA THR A 264 -10.28 17.56 -1.17
C THR A 264 -11.07 18.55 -2.01
N MET A 265 -11.86 19.43 -1.38
CA MET A 265 -12.59 20.51 -2.06
C MET A 265 -11.61 21.55 -2.64
N GLU A 266 -10.61 21.99 -1.87
CA GLU A 266 -9.60 22.93 -2.34
C GLU A 266 -8.74 22.35 -3.47
N ILE A 267 -8.35 21.09 -3.38
CA ILE A 267 -7.68 20.37 -4.48
C ILE A 267 -8.54 20.43 -5.76
N SER A 268 -9.83 20.18 -5.65
CA SER A 268 -10.75 20.23 -6.81
C SER A 268 -10.79 21.59 -7.49
N LYS A 269 -10.67 22.68 -6.71
CA LYS A 269 -10.70 24.08 -7.22
C LYS A 269 -9.35 24.52 -7.80
N LYS A 270 -8.22 23.95 -7.34
CA LYS A 270 -6.87 24.44 -7.64
C LYS A 270 -6.15 23.68 -8.75
N GLN A 271 -6.87 23.01 -9.65
CA GLN A 271 -6.28 22.17 -10.70
C GLN A 271 -5.38 22.91 -11.70
N GLN A 272 -5.51 24.24 -11.80
CA GLN A 272 -4.68 25.10 -12.68
C GLN A 272 -3.53 25.78 -11.93
N ASP A 273 -3.33 25.51 -10.65
CA ASP A 273 -2.28 26.08 -9.80
C ASP A 273 -1.39 24.96 -9.26
N PRO A 274 -0.28 24.61 -9.95
CA PRO A 274 0.57 23.49 -9.58
C PRO A 274 1.21 23.62 -8.19
N ASP A 275 1.58 24.83 -7.76
CA ASP A 275 2.21 25.08 -6.47
C ASP A 275 1.23 24.90 -5.31
N ALA A 276 0.01 25.43 -5.48
CA ALA A 276 -1.06 25.21 -4.52
C ALA A 276 -1.45 23.71 -4.48
N LEU A 277 -1.55 23.06 -5.65
CA LEU A 277 -1.88 21.64 -5.75
C LEU A 277 -0.84 20.76 -5.06
N LEU A 278 0.45 21.09 -5.19
CA LEU A 278 1.54 20.38 -4.52
C LEU A 278 1.41 20.46 -2.99
N SER A 279 1.17 21.67 -2.49
CA SER A 279 1.04 21.90 -1.04
C SER A 279 -0.21 21.24 -0.47
N LEU A 280 -1.34 21.34 -1.18
CA LEU A 280 -2.61 20.70 -0.80
C LEU A 280 -2.53 19.17 -0.85
N GLY A 281 -1.90 18.60 -1.88
CA GLY A 281 -1.74 17.16 -2.01
C GLY A 281 -0.90 16.57 -0.88
N ARG A 282 0.22 17.21 -0.54
CA ARG A 282 1.06 16.79 0.59
C ARG A 282 0.37 16.97 1.94
N ALA A 283 -0.36 18.07 2.12
CA ALA A 283 -1.14 18.29 3.33
C ALA A 283 -2.21 17.20 3.51
N LEU A 284 -2.93 16.86 2.44
CA LEU A 284 -3.90 15.77 2.45
C LEU A 284 -3.24 14.43 2.79
N ASP A 285 -2.11 14.10 2.16
CA ASP A 285 -1.38 12.85 2.45
C ASP A 285 -1.02 12.74 3.93
N ARG A 286 -0.50 13.82 4.55
CA ARG A 286 -0.20 13.85 5.99
C ARG A 286 -1.42 13.60 6.85
N VAL A 287 -2.51 14.29 6.57
CA VAL A 287 -3.75 14.12 7.34
C VAL A 287 -4.27 12.69 7.23
N LEU A 288 -4.28 12.11 6.03
CA LEU A 288 -4.70 10.73 5.82
C LEU A 288 -3.78 9.72 6.53
N GLN A 289 -2.47 9.92 6.48
CA GLN A 289 -1.47 9.07 7.14
C GLN A 289 -1.68 9.03 8.66
N TRP A 290 -1.76 10.21 9.31
CA TRP A 290 -1.86 10.35 10.76
C TRP A 290 -3.26 10.02 11.32
N ASN A 291 -4.26 9.83 10.47
CA ASN A 291 -5.57 9.29 10.84
C ASN A 291 -5.65 7.76 10.78
N PHE A 292 -4.63 7.09 10.24
CA PHE A 292 -4.53 5.63 10.22
C PHE A 292 -5.77 4.94 9.62
N TYR A 293 -6.27 5.41 8.47
CA TYR A 293 -7.42 4.78 7.80
C TYR A 293 -7.10 3.39 7.25
N ILE A 294 -5.82 3.04 7.15
CA ILE A 294 -5.34 1.78 6.59
C ILE A 294 -4.20 1.17 7.40
N ILE A 295 -4.02 -0.14 7.25
CA ILE A 295 -2.73 -0.80 7.47
C ILE A 295 -2.07 -0.91 6.09
N PRO A 296 -1.11 -0.03 5.73
CA PRO A 296 -0.52 -0.04 4.39
C PRO A 296 0.28 -1.32 4.19
N GLN A 297 0.25 -1.85 2.97
CA GLN A 297 1.03 -3.02 2.57
C GLN A 297 2.35 -2.57 1.92
N TRP A 298 2.57 -2.86 0.65
CA TRP A 298 3.84 -2.63 -0.05
C TRP A 298 3.62 -2.37 -1.54
N HIS A 299 4.67 -1.91 -2.16
CA HIS A 299 4.76 -1.69 -3.60
C HIS A 299 6.09 -2.20 -4.15
N VAL A 300 6.25 -2.14 -5.47
CA VAL A 300 7.47 -2.49 -6.20
C VAL A 300 8.02 -1.22 -6.84
N SER A 301 9.29 -0.91 -6.62
CA SER A 301 9.94 0.31 -7.13
C SER A 301 10.68 0.08 -8.46
N GLU A 302 10.62 -1.13 -9.01
CA GLU A 302 11.29 -1.51 -10.24
C GLU A 302 10.41 -2.39 -11.13
N TYR A 303 10.63 -2.31 -12.44
CA TYR A 303 10.17 -3.32 -13.39
C TYR A 303 11.10 -4.52 -13.36
N ARG A 304 10.54 -5.71 -13.17
CA ARG A 304 11.28 -6.98 -13.25
C ARG A 304 11.16 -7.50 -14.67
N VAL A 305 12.22 -7.28 -15.45
CA VAL A 305 12.27 -7.58 -16.89
C VAL A 305 13.14 -8.80 -17.11
N ALA A 306 12.60 -9.80 -17.80
CA ALA A 306 13.39 -10.85 -18.42
C ALA A 306 13.24 -10.75 -19.94
N MET A 307 14.35 -10.83 -20.67
CA MET A 307 14.33 -10.73 -22.12
C MET A 307 15.47 -11.53 -22.76
N TRP A 308 15.22 -11.99 -23.96
CA TRP A 308 16.30 -12.49 -24.82
C TRP A 308 17.23 -11.32 -25.15
N ASP A 309 18.54 -11.50 -24.96
CA ASP A 309 19.54 -10.41 -25.01
C ASP A 309 19.83 -9.94 -26.43
N LYS A 310 18.82 -9.35 -27.05
CA LYS A 310 18.94 -8.71 -28.35
C LYS A 310 18.43 -7.28 -28.36
N PHE A 311 17.87 -6.81 -27.24
CA PHE A 311 17.32 -5.46 -27.15
C PHE A 311 18.34 -4.47 -26.61
N GLU A 312 18.25 -3.26 -27.12
CA GLU A 312 18.82 -2.04 -26.57
C GLU A 312 17.74 -0.99 -26.39
N ARG A 313 17.99 -0.03 -25.54
CA ARG A 313 17.03 1.00 -25.18
C ARG A 313 17.73 2.36 -25.01
N PRO A 314 17.01 3.50 -25.08
CA PRO A 314 17.54 4.81 -24.76
C PRO A 314 18.12 4.86 -23.35
N GLU A 315 19.14 5.67 -23.14
CA GLU A 315 19.69 5.95 -21.82
C GLU A 315 18.66 6.64 -20.91
N ASN A 316 17.92 7.60 -21.47
CA ASN A 316 16.84 8.30 -20.78
C ASN A 316 15.52 7.55 -20.95
N MET A 317 15.04 6.98 -19.86
CA MET A 317 13.77 6.25 -19.82
C MET A 317 12.60 7.19 -19.52
N PRO A 318 11.38 6.89 -20.02
CA PRO A 318 10.18 7.63 -19.62
C PRO A 318 9.95 7.55 -18.11
N ARG A 319 9.45 8.65 -17.52
CA ARG A 319 9.27 8.75 -16.07
C ARG A 319 8.26 7.72 -15.51
N TYR A 320 7.18 7.46 -16.25
CA TYR A 320 6.02 6.68 -15.76
C TYR A 320 5.80 5.38 -16.52
N ASP A 321 6.67 5.03 -17.45
CA ASP A 321 6.55 3.85 -18.30
C ASP A 321 7.91 3.18 -18.52
N LEU A 322 7.92 1.93 -18.95
CA LEU A 322 9.12 1.22 -19.35
C LEU A 322 9.66 1.70 -20.70
N GLY A 323 8.83 2.35 -21.52
CA GLY A 323 9.20 2.87 -22.83
C GLY A 323 9.55 1.79 -23.86
N ILE A 324 8.94 0.61 -23.76
CA ILE A 324 9.26 -0.54 -24.62
C ILE A 324 9.14 -0.22 -26.11
N ASP A 325 8.25 0.70 -26.47
CA ASP A 325 8.05 1.17 -27.85
C ASP A 325 9.26 1.94 -28.42
N THR A 326 10.20 2.34 -27.54
CA THR A 326 11.45 3.04 -27.94
C THR A 326 12.64 2.10 -28.00
N TRP A 327 12.45 0.81 -27.72
CA TRP A 327 13.52 -0.18 -27.74
C TRP A 327 13.76 -0.68 -29.15
N TRP A 328 15.01 -1.10 -29.46
CA TRP A 328 15.39 -1.64 -30.77
C TRP A 328 16.18 -2.93 -30.62
N ILE A 329 16.22 -3.70 -31.69
CA ILE A 329 17.06 -4.89 -31.77
C ILE A 329 18.50 -4.47 -32.18
N SER A 330 19.45 -4.78 -31.30
CA SER A 330 20.88 -4.67 -31.58
C SER A 330 21.34 -5.83 -32.46
N LYS A 331 21.88 -5.55 -33.62
CA LYS A 331 22.40 -6.58 -34.54
C LYS A 331 23.54 -7.37 -33.91
N ASP A 332 24.40 -6.70 -33.15
CA ASP A 332 25.58 -7.31 -32.52
C ASP A 332 25.17 -8.27 -31.39
N LYS A 333 24.15 -7.90 -30.59
CA LYS A 333 23.59 -8.78 -29.55
C LYS A 333 22.83 -9.94 -30.17
N ALA A 334 21.98 -9.68 -31.14
CA ALA A 334 21.20 -10.70 -31.82
C ALA A 334 22.11 -11.75 -32.49
N ALA A 335 23.25 -11.36 -33.06
CA ALA A 335 24.22 -12.28 -33.69
C ALA A 335 24.79 -13.33 -32.70
N LYS A 336 24.80 -13.02 -31.39
CA LYS A 336 25.30 -13.94 -30.36
C LYS A 336 24.25 -14.98 -29.93
N LEU A 337 23.00 -14.77 -30.30
CA LEU A 337 21.91 -15.70 -29.96
C LEU A 337 21.87 -16.89 -30.91
N PRO A 338 21.24 -18.01 -30.50
CA PRO A 338 20.98 -19.13 -31.40
C PRO A 338 20.22 -18.66 -32.65
N GLU A 339 20.50 -19.28 -33.81
CA GLU A 339 19.99 -18.84 -35.11
C GLU A 339 18.47 -18.59 -35.14
N LYS A 340 17.71 -19.45 -34.48
CA LYS A 340 16.25 -19.30 -34.33
C LYS A 340 15.80 -18.10 -33.47
N ARG A 341 16.72 -17.37 -32.86
CA ARG A 341 16.47 -16.27 -31.91
C ARG A 341 17.06 -14.93 -32.35
N ARG A 342 17.77 -14.89 -33.47
CA ARG A 342 18.41 -13.70 -34.02
C ARG A 342 17.42 -12.66 -34.53
#